data_54a4c74dcccf7c4cae14076ea7ea3f12
#
_entry.id   54a4c74dcccf7c4cae14076ea7ea3f12
#
_cell.length_a   1.000
_cell.length_b   1.000
_cell.length_c   1.000
_cell.angle_alpha   90.00
_cell.angle_beta   90.00
_cell.angle_gamma   90.00
#
_symmetry.space_group_name_H-M   'P 1'
#
loop_
_entity.id
_entity.type
_entity.pdbx_description
1 polymer ?
#
loop_
_entity_poly.entity_id
_entity_poly.type
_entity_poly.pdbx_seq_one_letter_code
_entity_poly.pdbx_strand_id
1 'polypeptide(L)'
;MIRTLVAAGTVVALAMLGFAGVAPPAAALAGDTIVVTTTIQAAIDAAQPGDTVLVPPGIYRESVLVSKSHLRIVGSRAAVIDAEGFRTGIRVGTGRISRDGPSPACPPFEVEGFTLSGLTIKHASFSGAFLIGVDGYRLTGTRYVDNPVYGPFPVCSRKGLIDFNQVAGGGSAVGPSLDTGIYVGDDDQVTVRHNSVTNYVIGVVVENTIHATVQNNLLQGNTAGIYVAVLPDHPRPFTDDVVVERNQVLRNNLPNPVSPDSGDEIGGVPTGVGIVNLGSDHVVVRHNRILGNDSLGVIVLQNLFGPIDARIEPDPDFNQVRGNVLLQNGQHPDPVRAITPGADIVYDGTGTGNCFADNVFATEFPAGITALFPCGD
;
A
#
# COMPACT_ATOMS: atom_id res chain seq x y z
N MET A 1 55.24 60.10 -57.48
CA MET A 1 55.48 60.01 -56.04
C MET A 1 54.18 59.54 -55.38
N ILE A 2 54.05 58.28 -55.13
CA ILE A 2 52.84 57.68 -54.53
C ILE A 2 53.30 57.04 -53.23
N ARG A 3 52.75 57.51 -52.15
CA ARG A 3 52.99 56.94 -50.79
C ARG A 3 51.95 55.88 -50.51
N THR A 4 52.39 54.64 -50.22
CA THR A 4 51.63 53.50 -49.82
C THR A 4 51.32 53.58 -48.34
N LEU A 5 50.07 53.57 -47.92
CA LEU A 5 49.62 53.43 -46.53
C LEU A 5 49.37 51.93 -46.25
N VAL A 6 50.08 51.40 -45.26
CA VAL A 6 49.83 50.05 -44.69
C VAL A 6 48.77 50.17 -43.61
N ALA A 7 47.67 49.49 -43.77
CA ALA A 7 46.62 49.37 -42.76
C ALA A 7 46.87 48.09 -41.93
N ALA A 8 47.02 48.28 -40.60
CA ALA A 8 47.08 47.16 -39.64
C ALA A 8 45.69 46.60 -39.37
N GLY A 9 45.52 45.36 -39.76
CA GLY A 9 44.29 44.63 -39.46
C GLY A 9 44.32 44.02 -38.06
N THR A 10 43.37 44.42 -37.22
CA THR A 10 43.13 43.83 -35.90
C THR A 10 42.30 42.57 -36.07
N VAL A 11 42.86 41.40 -35.72
CA VAL A 11 42.12 40.14 -35.70
C VAL A 11 41.34 40.07 -34.40
N VAL A 12 40.01 40.15 -34.48
CA VAL A 12 39.11 39.88 -33.37
C VAL A 12 38.85 38.35 -33.32
N ALA A 13 39.36 37.67 -32.31
CA ALA A 13 39.06 36.29 -32.05
C ALA A 13 37.64 36.18 -31.45
N LEU A 14 36.67 35.64 -32.20
CA LEU A 14 35.33 35.33 -31.75
C LEU A 14 35.38 34.01 -30.95
N ALA A 15 35.26 34.09 -29.62
CA ALA A 15 35.13 32.93 -28.77
C ALA A 15 33.73 32.32 -29.01
N MET A 16 33.66 31.17 -29.63
CA MET A 16 32.45 30.36 -29.72
C MET A 16 32.18 29.76 -28.35
N LEU A 17 31.21 30.32 -27.59
CA LEU A 17 30.60 29.67 -26.45
C LEU A 17 29.79 28.48 -26.94
N GLY A 18 30.32 27.28 -26.69
CA GLY A 18 29.56 26.04 -26.92
C GLY A 18 28.34 26.01 -26.03
N PHE A 19 27.16 26.16 -26.60
CA PHE A 19 25.90 25.77 -25.95
C PHE A 19 25.92 24.23 -25.79
N ALA A 20 26.12 23.76 -24.55
CA ALA A 20 25.82 22.39 -24.23
C ALA A 20 24.32 22.19 -24.50
N GLY A 21 23.98 21.53 -25.61
CA GLY A 21 22.62 21.16 -25.94
C GLY A 21 22.08 20.29 -24.83
N VAL A 22 21.05 20.79 -24.10
CA VAL A 22 20.22 19.95 -23.27
C VAL A 22 19.59 18.93 -24.21
N ALA A 23 19.95 17.65 -24.05
CA ALA A 23 19.32 16.58 -24.79
C ALA A 23 17.80 16.68 -24.55
N PRO A 24 16.96 16.63 -25.60
CA PRO A 24 15.52 16.60 -25.40
C PRO A 24 15.18 15.39 -24.51
N PRO A 25 14.18 15.52 -23.61
CA PRO A 25 13.71 14.37 -22.84
C PRO A 25 13.40 13.24 -23.83
N ALA A 26 13.93 12.06 -23.56
CA ALA A 26 13.65 10.89 -24.36
C ALA A 26 12.13 10.78 -24.55
N ALA A 27 11.68 10.95 -25.79
CA ALA A 27 10.28 10.70 -26.12
C ALA A 27 9.95 9.29 -25.62
N ALA A 28 8.98 9.17 -24.73
CA ALA A 28 8.48 7.86 -24.33
C ALA A 28 8.11 7.12 -25.63
N LEU A 29 8.81 6.03 -25.93
CA LEU A 29 8.50 5.19 -27.08
C LEU A 29 7.04 4.77 -26.91
N ALA A 30 6.18 5.21 -27.80
CA ALA A 30 4.82 4.72 -27.88
C ALA A 30 4.94 3.24 -28.25
N GLY A 31 4.78 2.35 -27.25
CA GLY A 31 4.84 0.90 -27.49
C GLY A 31 3.67 0.44 -28.33
N ASP A 32 3.82 -0.71 -28.92
CA ASP A 32 2.76 -1.36 -29.70
C ASP A 32 1.64 -1.89 -28.81
N THR A 33 0.47 -2.10 -29.40
CA THR A 33 -0.64 -2.78 -28.72
C THR A 33 -0.73 -4.21 -29.22
N ILE A 34 -0.52 -5.15 -28.29
CA ILE A 34 -0.66 -6.59 -28.52
C ILE A 34 -2.00 -7.04 -27.97
N VAL A 35 -2.88 -7.50 -28.85
CA VAL A 35 -4.19 -8.03 -28.44
C VAL A 35 -4.05 -9.50 -28.08
N VAL A 36 -4.53 -9.87 -26.90
CA VAL A 36 -4.56 -11.28 -26.46
C VAL A 36 -5.49 -12.09 -27.37
N THR A 37 -4.95 -13.12 -28.02
CA THR A 37 -5.70 -14.02 -28.91
C THR A 37 -5.82 -15.44 -28.35
N THR A 38 -4.93 -15.83 -27.44
CA THR A 38 -4.90 -17.15 -26.79
C THR A 38 -4.83 -17.01 -25.29
N THR A 39 -3.62 -16.83 -24.74
CA THR A 39 -3.38 -16.59 -23.30
C THR A 39 -2.77 -15.21 -23.09
N ILE A 40 -2.99 -14.63 -21.90
CA ILE A 40 -2.38 -13.35 -21.54
C ILE A 40 -0.86 -13.53 -21.44
N GLN A 41 -0.39 -14.68 -20.92
CA GLN A 41 1.04 -14.96 -20.83
C GLN A 41 1.72 -14.95 -22.20
N ALA A 42 1.11 -15.58 -23.21
CA ALA A 42 1.67 -15.60 -24.57
C ALA A 42 1.80 -14.18 -25.17
N ALA A 43 0.82 -13.30 -24.91
CA ALA A 43 0.90 -11.91 -25.33
C ALA A 43 1.99 -11.12 -24.58
N ILE A 44 2.18 -11.36 -23.28
CA ILE A 44 3.27 -10.78 -22.49
C ILE A 44 4.63 -11.27 -23.00
N ASP A 45 4.76 -12.56 -23.32
CA ASP A 45 6.00 -13.14 -23.84
C ASP A 45 6.40 -12.53 -25.19
N ALA A 46 5.42 -12.19 -26.03
CA ALA A 46 5.62 -11.52 -27.31
C ALA A 46 5.91 -10.01 -27.18
N ALA A 47 5.47 -9.37 -26.10
CA ALA A 47 5.57 -7.92 -25.88
C ALA A 47 7.02 -7.46 -25.66
N GLN A 48 7.31 -6.24 -26.08
CA GLN A 48 8.55 -5.53 -25.78
C GLN A 48 8.33 -4.52 -24.63
N PRO A 49 9.39 -4.06 -23.94
CA PRO A 49 9.27 -2.97 -22.98
C PRO A 49 8.60 -1.73 -23.60
N GLY A 50 7.57 -1.21 -22.93
CA GLY A 50 6.76 -0.09 -23.42
C GLY A 50 5.43 -0.49 -24.05
N ASP A 51 5.24 -1.76 -24.40
CA ASP A 51 4.03 -2.24 -25.05
C ASP A 51 2.81 -2.29 -24.13
N THR A 52 1.64 -2.27 -24.76
CA THR A 52 0.35 -2.49 -24.11
C THR A 52 -0.22 -3.84 -24.50
N VAL A 53 -0.44 -4.72 -23.54
CA VAL A 53 -1.19 -5.97 -23.70
C VAL A 53 -2.67 -5.67 -23.47
N LEU A 54 -3.45 -5.68 -24.54
CA LEU A 54 -4.90 -5.49 -24.48
C LEU A 54 -5.59 -6.84 -24.30
N VAL A 55 -6.33 -6.96 -23.19
CA VAL A 55 -7.05 -8.19 -22.82
C VAL A 55 -8.53 -8.04 -23.16
N PRO A 56 -9.03 -8.71 -24.22
CA PRO A 56 -10.45 -8.70 -24.56
C PRO A 56 -11.32 -9.31 -23.45
N PRO A 57 -12.63 -9.05 -23.46
CA PRO A 57 -13.58 -9.75 -22.60
C PRO A 57 -13.49 -11.28 -22.77
N GLY A 58 -13.41 -12.00 -21.65
CA GLY A 58 -13.24 -13.46 -21.61
C GLY A 58 -12.78 -13.96 -20.27
N ILE A 59 -12.75 -15.27 -20.09
CA ILE A 59 -12.22 -15.91 -18.88
C ILE A 59 -10.92 -16.60 -19.24
N TYR A 60 -9.84 -16.15 -18.62
CA TYR A 60 -8.49 -16.64 -18.79
C TYR A 60 -8.10 -17.42 -17.53
N ARG A 61 -8.02 -18.77 -17.66
CA ARG A 61 -7.65 -19.65 -16.55
C ARG A 61 -6.14 -19.83 -16.52
N GLU A 62 -5.47 -18.85 -15.96
CA GLU A 62 -4.01 -18.80 -15.91
C GLU A 62 -3.51 -17.94 -14.74
N SER A 63 -2.24 -18.12 -14.42
CA SER A 63 -1.43 -17.23 -13.60
C SER A 63 -0.40 -16.56 -14.50
N VAL A 64 -0.25 -15.26 -14.38
CA VAL A 64 0.53 -14.44 -15.30
C VAL A 64 1.80 -13.96 -14.63
N LEU A 65 2.95 -14.12 -15.30
CA LEU A 65 4.25 -13.59 -14.86
C LEU A 65 4.69 -12.43 -15.76
N VAL A 66 5.00 -11.30 -15.12
CA VAL A 66 5.58 -10.12 -15.77
C VAL A 66 6.99 -9.91 -15.26
N SER A 67 7.98 -10.06 -16.15
CA SER A 67 9.40 -9.80 -15.87
C SER A 67 10.00 -8.73 -16.78
N LYS A 68 9.16 -8.07 -17.57
CA LYS A 68 9.57 -7.02 -18.52
C LYS A 68 9.14 -5.66 -17.99
N SER A 69 10.02 -4.68 -18.12
CA SER A 69 9.76 -3.30 -17.71
C SER A 69 8.79 -2.56 -18.65
N HIS A 70 8.12 -1.54 -18.13
CA HIS A 70 7.24 -0.62 -18.86
C HIS A 70 6.03 -1.27 -19.55
N LEU A 71 5.65 -2.50 -19.15
CA LEU A 71 4.46 -3.14 -19.70
C LEU A 71 3.17 -2.58 -19.09
N ARG A 72 2.16 -2.49 -19.92
CA ARG A 72 0.81 -2.13 -19.56
C ARG A 72 -0.14 -3.26 -19.88
N ILE A 73 -0.83 -3.81 -18.91
CA ILE A 73 -1.90 -4.80 -19.12
C ILE A 73 -3.23 -4.07 -18.91
N VAL A 74 -4.02 -4.00 -19.97
CA VAL A 74 -5.26 -3.21 -19.98
C VAL A 74 -6.42 -4.07 -20.46
N GLY A 75 -7.53 -3.99 -19.76
CA GLY A 75 -8.76 -4.68 -20.15
C GLY A 75 -10.00 -3.99 -19.61
N SER A 76 -11.06 -4.74 -19.54
CA SER A 76 -12.30 -4.33 -18.85
C SER A 76 -12.63 -5.32 -17.75
N ARG A 77 -13.60 -5.00 -16.91
CA ARG A 77 -14.08 -5.93 -15.87
C ARG A 77 -14.63 -7.25 -16.39
N ALA A 78 -14.92 -7.34 -17.70
CA ALA A 78 -15.31 -8.56 -18.38
C ALA A 78 -14.11 -9.39 -18.87
N ALA A 79 -12.89 -8.86 -18.79
CA ALA A 79 -11.64 -9.60 -18.96
C ALA A 79 -11.24 -10.17 -17.59
N VAL A 80 -11.43 -11.46 -17.40
CA VAL A 80 -11.34 -12.13 -16.10
C VAL A 80 -10.12 -13.06 -16.08
N ILE A 81 -9.17 -12.81 -15.20
CA ILE A 81 -8.15 -13.79 -14.84
C ILE A 81 -8.74 -14.63 -13.70
N ASP A 82 -9.01 -15.90 -14.00
CA ASP A 82 -9.48 -16.90 -13.06
C ASP A 82 -8.28 -17.76 -12.65
N ALA A 83 -7.69 -17.43 -11.51
CA ALA A 83 -6.47 -18.06 -11.02
C ALA A 83 -6.76 -19.27 -10.10
N GLU A 84 -7.88 -19.94 -10.29
CA GLU A 84 -8.21 -21.16 -9.56
C GLU A 84 -7.10 -22.21 -9.74
N GLY A 85 -6.58 -22.72 -8.64
CA GLY A 85 -5.46 -23.67 -8.62
C GLY A 85 -4.06 -23.00 -8.68
N PHE A 86 -3.98 -21.70 -8.86
CA PHE A 86 -2.73 -20.95 -8.82
C PHE A 86 -2.58 -20.13 -7.53
N ARG A 87 -1.33 -19.87 -7.17
CA ARG A 87 -1.00 -19.08 -5.99
C ARG A 87 -1.28 -17.58 -6.20
N THR A 88 -1.02 -17.06 -7.39
CA THR A 88 -1.21 -15.65 -7.74
C THR A 88 -1.97 -15.51 -9.06
N GLY A 89 -2.78 -14.47 -9.19
CA GLY A 89 -3.40 -14.11 -10.48
C GLY A 89 -2.36 -13.47 -11.41
N ILE A 90 -1.71 -12.41 -10.95
CA ILE A 90 -0.58 -11.76 -11.64
C ILE A 90 0.59 -11.70 -10.67
N ARG A 91 1.77 -12.06 -11.14
CA ARG A 91 3.05 -11.82 -10.48
C ARG A 91 3.91 -10.88 -11.30
N VAL A 92 4.46 -9.84 -10.67
CA VAL A 92 5.40 -8.89 -11.29
C VAL A 92 6.73 -8.95 -10.53
N GLY A 93 7.80 -9.20 -11.26
CA GLY A 93 9.12 -9.47 -10.69
C GLY A 93 9.31 -10.95 -10.30
N THR A 94 10.55 -11.42 -10.37
CA THR A 94 10.94 -12.81 -10.06
C THR A 94 11.65 -12.92 -8.72
N GLY A 95 12.05 -11.77 -8.15
CA GLY A 95 12.81 -11.65 -6.91
C GLY A 95 12.16 -12.34 -5.71
N ARG A 96 12.96 -12.49 -4.67
CA ARG A 96 12.52 -13.01 -3.36
C ARG A 96 13.22 -12.22 -2.27
N ILE A 97 12.56 -12.05 -1.13
CA ILE A 97 13.21 -11.53 0.07
C ILE A 97 14.28 -12.55 0.46
N SER A 98 15.54 -12.11 0.54
CA SER A 98 16.64 -12.94 1.02
C SER A 98 16.59 -13.01 2.54
N ARG A 99 16.80 -14.22 3.06
CA ARG A 99 16.96 -14.53 4.49
C ARG A 99 18.31 -15.18 4.79
N ASP A 100 19.28 -15.06 3.85
CA ASP A 100 20.60 -15.72 3.94
C ASP A 100 21.60 -14.93 4.80
N GLY A 101 21.25 -13.74 5.26
CA GLY A 101 22.10 -12.86 6.07
C GLY A 101 21.58 -12.69 7.51
N PRO A 102 22.22 -11.82 8.29
CA PRO A 102 21.80 -11.49 9.65
C PRO A 102 20.45 -10.74 9.71
N SER A 103 20.01 -10.22 8.59
CA SER A 103 18.72 -9.55 8.43
C SER A 103 18.13 -9.88 7.06
N PRO A 104 16.81 -9.99 6.93
CA PRO A 104 16.16 -10.10 5.64
C PRO A 104 16.52 -8.91 4.72
N ALA A 105 16.55 -9.14 3.42
CA ALA A 105 16.86 -8.09 2.43
C ALA A 105 15.93 -8.17 1.23
N CYS A 106 15.50 -7.00 0.76
CA CYS A 106 14.75 -6.89 -0.48
C CYS A 106 15.61 -7.29 -1.70
N PRO A 107 15.00 -7.91 -2.72
CA PRO A 107 15.69 -8.11 -3.99
C PRO A 107 15.95 -6.76 -4.68
N PRO A 108 16.87 -6.69 -5.63
CA PRO A 108 17.01 -5.54 -6.50
C PRO A 108 15.72 -5.29 -7.30
N PHE A 109 15.53 -4.06 -7.77
CA PHE A 109 14.43 -3.73 -8.68
C PHE A 109 14.68 -4.38 -10.05
N GLU A 110 13.80 -5.30 -10.43
CA GLU A 110 13.90 -6.05 -11.69
C GLU A 110 12.97 -5.49 -12.78
N VAL A 111 11.86 -4.89 -12.37
CA VAL A 111 10.85 -4.34 -13.28
C VAL A 111 10.68 -2.85 -13.00
N GLU A 112 10.79 -2.05 -14.04
CA GLU A 112 10.51 -0.61 -14.01
C GLU A 112 9.21 -0.31 -14.75
N GLY A 113 8.33 0.48 -14.14
CA GLY A 113 7.14 1.00 -14.81
C GLY A 113 6.12 -0.07 -15.21
N PHE A 114 5.36 -0.61 -14.27
CA PHE A 114 4.28 -1.56 -14.56
C PHE A 114 2.90 -0.92 -14.40
N THR A 115 1.97 -1.21 -15.31
CA THR A 115 0.55 -0.80 -15.17
C THR A 115 -0.39 -1.96 -15.39
N LEU A 116 -1.32 -2.14 -14.45
CA LEU A 116 -2.46 -3.05 -14.56
C LEU A 116 -3.75 -2.24 -14.47
N SER A 117 -4.65 -2.40 -15.43
CA SER A 117 -5.88 -1.61 -15.47
C SER A 117 -7.11 -2.38 -15.94
N GLY A 118 -8.16 -2.29 -15.17
CA GLY A 118 -9.53 -2.54 -15.59
C GLY A 118 -10.01 -4.00 -15.56
N LEU A 119 -9.16 -4.97 -15.28
CA LEU A 119 -9.50 -6.39 -15.29
C LEU A 119 -10.27 -6.82 -14.01
N THR A 120 -10.78 -8.05 -14.04
CA THR A 120 -11.18 -8.80 -12.84
C THR A 120 -10.15 -9.91 -12.61
N ILE A 121 -9.67 -10.05 -11.36
CA ILE A 121 -8.74 -11.10 -10.93
C ILE A 121 -9.33 -11.82 -9.75
N LYS A 122 -9.47 -13.15 -9.85
CA LYS A 122 -10.16 -13.92 -8.84
C LYS A 122 -9.56 -15.30 -8.59
N HIS A 123 -9.91 -15.88 -7.43
CA HIS A 123 -9.65 -17.26 -7.01
C HIS A 123 -8.17 -17.64 -6.90
N ALA A 124 -7.24 -16.67 -6.87
CA ALA A 124 -5.85 -16.95 -6.54
C ALA A 124 -5.75 -17.41 -5.07
N SER A 125 -5.06 -18.51 -4.79
CA SER A 125 -5.00 -19.05 -3.41
C SER A 125 -4.19 -18.19 -2.43
N PHE A 126 -3.44 -17.20 -2.91
CA PHE A 126 -2.65 -16.27 -2.09
C PHE A 126 -2.96 -14.82 -2.43
N SER A 127 -2.60 -14.32 -3.61
CA SER A 127 -2.77 -12.91 -3.97
C SER A 127 -3.31 -12.72 -5.38
N GLY A 128 -4.24 -11.77 -5.52
CA GLY A 128 -4.72 -11.35 -6.84
C GLY A 128 -3.61 -10.76 -7.69
N ALA A 129 -2.81 -9.83 -7.13
CA ALA A 129 -1.64 -9.26 -7.79
C ALA A 129 -0.47 -9.15 -6.80
N PHE A 130 0.58 -9.93 -7.02
CA PHE A 130 1.81 -9.92 -6.26
C PHE A 130 2.90 -9.18 -7.01
N LEU A 131 3.46 -8.13 -6.41
CA LEU A 131 4.56 -7.35 -6.96
C LEU A 131 5.76 -7.44 -6.02
N ILE A 132 6.96 -7.66 -6.58
CA ILE A 132 8.19 -7.67 -5.79
C ILE A 132 9.36 -7.10 -6.61
N GLY A 133 10.11 -6.18 -6.02
CA GLY A 133 11.24 -5.53 -6.70
C GLY A 133 10.80 -4.68 -7.90
N VAL A 134 9.72 -3.92 -7.78
CA VAL A 134 9.17 -3.08 -8.86
C VAL A 134 9.42 -1.59 -8.55
N ASP A 135 10.06 -0.88 -9.48
CA ASP A 135 10.22 0.58 -9.43
C ASP A 135 9.18 1.27 -10.33
N GLY A 136 8.19 1.87 -9.74
CA GLY A 136 7.09 2.50 -10.44
C GLY A 136 6.01 1.51 -10.88
N TYR A 137 4.91 1.42 -10.12
CA TYR A 137 3.79 0.58 -10.51
C TYR A 137 2.45 1.31 -10.35
N ARG A 138 1.49 0.90 -11.17
CA ARG A 138 0.11 1.39 -11.07
C ARG A 138 -0.88 0.24 -11.20
N LEU A 139 -1.69 0.04 -10.16
CA LEU A 139 -2.81 -0.89 -10.13
C LEU A 139 -4.10 -0.08 -10.06
N THR A 140 -4.85 0.00 -11.17
CA THR A 140 -5.96 0.94 -11.27
C THR A 140 -7.23 0.33 -11.86
N GLY A 141 -8.39 0.68 -11.29
CA GLY A 141 -9.70 0.29 -11.84
C GLY A 141 -9.95 -1.22 -11.91
N THR A 142 -9.11 -2.01 -11.29
CA THR A 142 -9.15 -3.48 -11.29
C THR A 142 -10.08 -3.99 -10.19
N ARG A 143 -10.72 -5.11 -10.45
CA ARG A 143 -11.55 -5.80 -9.47
C ARG A 143 -10.85 -7.07 -8.99
N TYR A 144 -10.55 -7.13 -7.70
CA TYR A 144 -10.00 -8.31 -7.01
C TYR A 144 -11.12 -8.97 -6.23
N VAL A 145 -11.41 -10.25 -6.52
CA VAL A 145 -12.55 -10.95 -5.95
C VAL A 145 -12.15 -12.35 -5.51
N ASP A 146 -12.57 -12.75 -4.33
CA ASP A 146 -12.38 -14.11 -3.83
C ASP A 146 -10.92 -14.59 -3.88
N ASN A 147 -9.98 -13.68 -3.57
CA ASN A 147 -8.59 -14.01 -3.31
C ASN A 147 -8.42 -14.07 -1.77
N PRO A 148 -8.27 -15.26 -1.17
CA PRO A 148 -8.49 -15.45 0.27
C PRO A 148 -7.45 -14.81 1.17
N VAL A 149 -6.26 -14.50 0.68
CA VAL A 149 -5.23 -13.88 1.52
C VAL A 149 -5.08 -12.40 1.15
N TYR A 150 -4.70 -12.07 -0.10
CA TYR A 150 -4.50 -10.69 -0.53
C TYR A 150 -5.19 -10.37 -1.86
N GLY A 151 -5.69 -9.13 -2.00
CA GLY A 151 -5.96 -8.53 -3.30
C GLY A 151 -4.64 -8.05 -3.95
N PRO A 152 -4.37 -6.74 -4.08
CA PRO A 152 -3.04 -6.20 -4.36
C PRO A 152 -2.05 -6.45 -3.21
N PHE A 153 -0.84 -6.91 -3.55
CA PHE A 153 0.20 -7.25 -2.59
C PHE A 153 1.59 -6.85 -3.13
N PRO A 154 1.94 -5.55 -3.16
CA PRO A 154 3.30 -5.11 -3.41
C PRO A 154 4.16 -5.27 -2.16
N VAL A 155 5.40 -5.72 -2.37
CA VAL A 155 6.44 -5.80 -1.34
C VAL A 155 7.79 -5.42 -1.94
N CYS A 156 8.67 -4.82 -1.14
CA CYS A 156 10.01 -4.45 -1.59
C CYS A 156 9.99 -3.70 -2.92
N SER A 157 9.00 -2.84 -3.13
CA SER A 157 8.78 -2.07 -4.35
C SER A 157 8.78 -0.57 -4.03
N ARG A 158 8.62 0.29 -5.02
CA ARG A 158 8.55 1.73 -4.77
C ARG A 158 7.80 2.51 -5.85
N LYS A 159 7.43 3.76 -5.53
CA LYS A 159 6.71 4.68 -6.41
C LYS A 159 5.40 4.08 -6.92
N GLY A 160 4.64 3.52 -5.97
CA GLY A 160 3.41 2.79 -6.23
C GLY A 160 2.16 3.67 -6.25
N LEU A 161 1.22 3.31 -7.10
CA LEU A 161 -0.13 3.86 -7.09
C LEU A 161 -1.15 2.73 -7.19
N ILE A 162 -1.99 2.61 -6.15
CA ILE A 162 -3.11 1.67 -6.09
C ILE A 162 -4.39 2.50 -6.00
N ASP A 163 -5.10 2.67 -7.13
CA ASP A 163 -6.24 3.57 -7.17
C ASP A 163 -7.48 3.00 -7.90
N PHE A 164 -8.67 3.41 -7.45
CA PHE A 164 -9.97 3.07 -8.03
C PHE A 164 -10.26 1.57 -8.13
N ASN A 165 -9.64 0.75 -7.29
CA ASN A 165 -9.88 -0.69 -7.28
C ASN A 165 -11.08 -1.07 -6.41
N GLN A 166 -11.70 -2.19 -6.75
CA GLN A 166 -12.67 -2.89 -5.91
C GLN A 166 -12.03 -4.18 -5.42
N VAL A 167 -11.89 -4.30 -4.11
CA VAL A 167 -11.25 -5.45 -3.47
C VAL A 167 -12.26 -6.09 -2.54
N ALA A 168 -12.74 -7.27 -2.90
CA ALA A 168 -13.75 -8.00 -2.15
C ALA A 168 -13.22 -9.40 -1.85
N GLY A 169 -13.01 -9.67 -0.58
CA GLY A 169 -12.61 -10.99 -0.11
C GLY A 169 -13.67 -12.04 -0.38
N GLY A 170 -13.24 -13.26 -0.59
CA GLY A 170 -14.14 -14.39 -0.78
C GLY A 170 -14.97 -14.59 0.46
N GLY A 171 -16.28 -14.53 0.28
CA GLY A 171 -17.17 -15.10 1.24
C GLY A 171 -16.94 -16.60 1.26
N SER A 172 -15.97 -17.07 2.04
CA SER A 172 -16.06 -18.45 2.49
C SER A 172 -17.38 -18.59 3.27
N ALA A 173 -17.99 -19.75 3.23
CA ALA A 173 -19.21 -20.02 4.03
C ALA A 173 -19.02 -19.79 5.55
N VAL A 174 -17.84 -19.31 5.97
CA VAL A 174 -17.38 -19.19 7.35
C VAL A 174 -16.85 -17.81 7.76
N GLY A 175 -16.80 -16.79 6.90
CA GLY A 175 -16.31 -15.46 7.32
C GLY A 175 -15.56 -14.67 6.26
N PRO A 176 -14.85 -13.60 6.67
CA PRO A 176 -14.01 -12.80 5.78
C PRO A 176 -12.81 -13.61 5.25
N SER A 177 -12.13 -13.07 4.25
CA SER A 177 -10.82 -13.57 3.81
C SER A 177 -9.80 -13.56 4.94
N LEU A 178 -8.77 -14.38 4.81
CA LEU A 178 -7.89 -14.74 5.92
C LEU A 178 -6.90 -13.63 6.32
N ASP A 179 -6.70 -12.59 5.51
CA ASP A 179 -5.71 -11.57 5.76
C ASP A 179 -6.15 -10.19 5.23
N THR A 180 -5.40 -9.54 4.36
CA THR A 180 -5.51 -8.13 4.04
C THR A 180 -6.01 -7.87 2.60
N GLY A 181 -6.96 -6.96 2.47
CA GLY A 181 -7.48 -6.57 1.16
C GLY A 181 -6.43 -5.91 0.27
N ILE A 182 -5.77 -4.86 0.76
CA ILE A 182 -4.64 -4.19 0.11
C ILE A 182 -3.47 -4.17 1.09
N TYR A 183 -2.42 -4.87 0.76
CA TYR A 183 -1.19 -4.92 1.55
C TYR A 183 -0.08 -4.14 0.85
N VAL A 184 0.67 -3.35 1.59
CA VAL A 184 1.87 -2.63 1.15
C VAL A 184 2.95 -2.89 2.19
N GLY A 185 4.03 -3.59 1.81
CA GLY A 185 5.09 -3.97 2.74
C GLY A 185 6.49 -3.73 2.21
N ASP A 186 7.40 -3.26 3.07
CA ASP A 186 8.78 -2.91 2.72
C ASP A 186 8.91 -1.98 1.50
N ASP A 187 7.85 -1.22 1.21
CA ASP A 187 7.76 -0.32 0.05
C ASP A 187 8.25 1.10 0.39
N ASP A 188 8.39 1.93 -0.62
CA ASP A 188 8.74 3.35 -0.50
C ASP A 188 7.93 4.19 -1.51
N GLN A 189 7.36 5.32 -1.07
CA GLN A 189 6.59 6.24 -1.91
C GLN A 189 5.35 5.59 -2.54
N VAL A 190 4.43 5.12 -1.72
CA VAL A 190 3.20 4.45 -2.18
C VAL A 190 1.97 5.28 -1.87
N THR A 191 1.06 5.37 -2.84
CA THR A 191 -0.27 5.97 -2.64
C THR A 191 -1.37 4.93 -2.86
N VAL A 192 -2.19 4.71 -1.83
CA VAL A 192 -3.40 3.87 -1.85
C VAL A 192 -4.62 4.78 -1.77
N ARG A 193 -5.39 4.91 -2.86
CA ARG A 193 -6.50 5.88 -2.87
C ARG A 193 -7.71 5.46 -3.68
N HIS A 194 -8.87 5.99 -3.29
CA HIS A 194 -10.15 5.77 -3.98
C HIS A 194 -10.49 4.28 -4.20
N ASN A 195 -10.01 3.41 -3.31
CA ASN A 195 -10.33 2.00 -3.34
C ASN A 195 -11.54 1.71 -2.44
N SER A 196 -12.27 0.66 -2.76
CA SER A 196 -13.30 0.08 -1.91
C SER A 196 -12.87 -1.32 -1.50
N VAL A 197 -12.74 -1.55 -0.19
CA VAL A 197 -12.25 -2.83 0.36
C VAL A 197 -13.26 -3.38 1.35
N THR A 198 -13.62 -4.65 1.17
CA THR A 198 -14.60 -5.35 2.01
C THR A 198 -14.26 -6.82 2.17
N ASN A 199 -14.72 -7.39 3.28
CA ASN A 199 -14.68 -8.83 3.57
C ASN A 199 -13.26 -9.42 3.71
N TYR A 200 -12.36 -8.67 4.34
CA TYR A 200 -11.02 -9.11 4.77
C TYR A 200 -10.85 -8.96 6.28
N VAL A 201 -9.83 -9.59 6.85
CA VAL A 201 -9.47 -9.32 8.24
C VAL A 201 -9.00 -7.87 8.37
N ILE A 202 -8.09 -7.42 7.53
CA ILE A 202 -7.71 -6.00 7.49
C ILE A 202 -8.02 -5.42 6.11
N GLY A 203 -8.63 -4.24 6.07
CA GLY A 203 -8.91 -3.57 4.80
C GLY A 203 -7.64 -3.14 4.08
N VAL A 204 -6.79 -2.35 4.73
CA VAL A 204 -5.50 -1.88 4.21
C VAL A 204 -4.42 -2.01 5.28
N VAL A 205 -3.26 -2.56 4.90
CA VAL A 205 -2.05 -2.59 5.71
C VAL A 205 -0.94 -1.78 5.03
N VAL A 206 -0.27 -0.95 5.81
CA VAL A 206 1.01 -0.31 5.49
C VAL A 206 2.01 -0.80 6.52
N GLU A 207 2.96 -1.63 6.09
CA GLU A 207 3.81 -2.40 6.99
C GLU A 207 5.28 -2.25 6.58
N ASN A 208 6.14 -1.93 7.55
CA ASN A 208 7.59 -1.78 7.32
C ASN A 208 7.91 -0.87 6.10
N THR A 209 7.08 0.15 5.89
CA THR A 209 7.00 0.99 4.67
C THR A 209 7.26 2.46 5.02
N ILE A 210 7.83 3.21 4.09
CA ILE A 210 8.07 4.64 4.27
C ILE A 210 7.40 5.49 3.18
N HIS A 211 7.09 6.75 3.52
CA HIS A 211 6.50 7.74 2.60
C HIS A 211 5.19 7.24 1.96
N ALA A 212 4.31 6.63 2.75
CA ALA A 212 3.04 6.12 2.24
C ALA A 212 1.87 7.09 2.47
N THR A 213 0.92 7.08 1.55
CA THR A 213 -0.35 7.82 1.71
C THR A 213 -1.54 6.90 1.46
N VAL A 214 -2.42 6.76 2.47
CA VAL A 214 -3.69 6.04 2.37
C VAL A 214 -4.82 7.06 2.42
N GLN A 215 -5.48 7.34 1.30
CA GLN A 215 -6.44 8.44 1.24
C GLN A 215 -7.70 8.14 0.42
N ASN A 216 -8.83 8.74 0.85
CA ASN A 216 -10.10 8.67 0.12
C ASN A 216 -10.57 7.22 -0.17
N ASN A 217 -10.23 6.25 0.67
CA ASN A 217 -10.70 4.88 0.52
C ASN A 217 -11.99 4.66 1.31
N LEU A 218 -12.80 3.70 0.86
CA LEU A 218 -13.93 3.16 1.59
C LEU A 218 -13.57 1.77 2.11
N LEU A 219 -13.47 1.65 3.44
CA LEU A 219 -13.12 0.42 4.15
C LEU A 219 -14.31 0.04 5.04
N GLN A 220 -15.11 -0.90 4.59
CA GLN A 220 -16.36 -1.25 5.26
C GLN A 220 -16.58 -2.76 5.28
N GLY A 221 -17.04 -3.27 6.42
CA GLY A 221 -17.38 -4.69 6.54
C GLY A 221 -16.14 -5.58 6.38
N ASN A 222 -15.03 -5.18 7.00
CA ASN A 222 -13.87 -6.00 7.30
C ASN A 222 -13.88 -6.34 8.79
N THR A 223 -12.89 -7.05 9.30
CA THR A 223 -12.69 -7.20 10.75
C THR A 223 -12.04 -5.95 11.33
N ALA A 224 -11.07 -5.38 10.61
CA ALA A 224 -10.38 -4.13 10.91
C ALA A 224 -10.25 -3.25 9.65
N GLY A 225 -10.10 -1.93 9.84
CA GLY A 225 -10.02 -0.97 8.74
C GLY A 225 -8.61 -0.81 8.18
N ILE A 226 -7.77 -0.05 8.88
CA ILE A 226 -6.40 0.29 8.45
C ILE A 226 -5.40 -0.04 9.55
N TYR A 227 -4.30 -0.68 9.18
CA TYR A 227 -3.12 -0.87 10.03
C TYR A 227 -1.91 -0.16 9.42
N VAL A 228 -1.25 0.64 10.23
CA VAL A 228 0.11 1.16 10.01
C VAL A 228 0.96 0.50 11.08
N ALA A 229 1.87 -0.37 10.68
CA ALA A 229 2.52 -1.28 11.63
C ALA A 229 3.98 -1.54 11.28
N VAL A 230 4.73 -1.98 12.29
CA VAL A 230 6.05 -2.58 12.13
C VAL A 230 5.96 -4.03 12.58
N LEU A 231 6.30 -4.97 11.71
CA LEU A 231 6.36 -6.38 12.03
C LEU A 231 7.79 -6.91 12.01
N PRO A 232 8.08 -7.99 12.75
CA PRO A 232 9.42 -8.60 12.82
C PRO A 232 9.77 -9.34 11.53
N ASP A 233 11.04 -9.66 11.36
CA ASP A 233 11.57 -10.44 10.24
C ASP A 233 11.41 -9.80 8.85
N HIS A 234 11.20 -8.49 8.80
CA HIS A 234 11.15 -7.71 7.58
C HIS A 234 12.51 -7.11 7.21
N PRO A 235 12.77 -6.84 5.90
CA PRO A 235 13.94 -6.09 5.47
C PRO A 235 14.10 -4.74 6.17
N ARG A 236 13.03 -3.96 6.26
CA ARG A 236 12.98 -2.70 7.00
C ARG A 236 12.35 -2.93 8.38
N PRO A 237 13.04 -2.62 9.49
CA PRO A 237 12.50 -2.81 10.84
C PRO A 237 11.74 -1.58 11.37
N PHE A 238 11.17 -0.75 10.52
CA PHE A 238 10.38 0.44 10.90
C PHE A 238 9.41 0.83 9.80
N THR A 239 8.38 1.58 10.19
CA THR A 239 7.43 2.28 9.30
C THR A 239 7.47 3.77 9.66
N ASP A 240 7.61 4.64 8.66
CA ASP A 240 7.83 6.07 8.87
C ASP A 240 7.18 6.93 7.78
N ASP A 241 6.79 8.16 8.14
CA ASP A 241 6.20 9.17 7.24
C ASP A 241 4.98 8.63 6.47
N VAL A 242 3.95 8.25 7.22
CA VAL A 242 2.69 7.72 6.67
C VAL A 242 1.54 8.69 6.91
N VAL A 243 0.80 9.02 5.85
CA VAL A 243 -0.41 9.84 5.94
C VAL A 243 -1.65 9.00 5.68
N VAL A 244 -2.56 8.94 6.67
CA VAL A 244 -3.87 8.30 6.58
C VAL A 244 -4.94 9.38 6.61
N GLU A 245 -5.52 9.73 5.43
CA GLU A 245 -6.41 10.88 5.38
C GLU A 245 -7.68 10.67 4.54
N ARG A 246 -8.77 11.33 4.95
CA ARG A 246 -10.04 11.37 4.21
C ARG A 246 -10.61 9.99 3.87
N ASN A 247 -10.27 8.97 4.65
CA ASN A 247 -10.86 7.64 4.47
C ASN A 247 -12.21 7.56 5.20
N GLN A 248 -13.07 6.67 4.70
CA GLN A 248 -14.27 6.22 5.36
C GLN A 248 -14.02 4.81 5.90
N VAL A 249 -13.92 4.69 7.22
CA VAL A 249 -13.63 3.43 7.93
C VAL A 249 -14.84 3.06 8.76
N LEU A 250 -15.71 2.22 8.19
CA LEU A 250 -17.08 2.08 8.65
C LEU A 250 -17.42 0.64 9.01
N ARG A 251 -17.82 0.40 10.26
CA ARG A 251 -18.41 -0.90 10.69
C ARG A 251 -17.57 -2.10 10.24
N ASN A 252 -16.28 -2.08 10.55
CA ASN A 252 -15.39 -3.20 10.29
C ASN A 252 -15.49 -4.21 11.43
N ASN A 253 -16.63 -4.91 11.50
CA ASN A 253 -17.05 -5.74 12.63
C ASN A 253 -17.23 -7.21 12.26
N LEU A 254 -16.64 -7.66 11.15
CA LEU A 254 -16.68 -9.10 10.84
C LEU A 254 -15.78 -9.87 11.81
N PRO A 255 -16.22 -11.03 12.27
CA PRO A 255 -15.40 -11.86 13.13
C PRO A 255 -14.08 -12.24 12.46
N ASN A 256 -12.99 -12.21 13.22
CA ASN A 256 -11.70 -12.70 12.72
C ASN A 256 -11.73 -14.24 12.60
N PRO A 257 -11.58 -14.81 11.39
CA PRO A 257 -11.65 -16.26 11.21
C PRO A 257 -10.36 -16.97 11.63
N VAL A 258 -9.26 -16.22 11.82
CA VAL A 258 -7.97 -16.79 12.22
C VAL A 258 -7.94 -16.93 13.74
N SER A 259 -7.53 -18.12 14.23
CA SER A 259 -7.44 -18.36 15.68
C SER A 259 -6.42 -17.42 16.33
N PRO A 260 -6.70 -16.85 17.51
CA PRO A 260 -5.68 -16.09 18.25
C PRO A 260 -4.47 -16.94 18.65
N ASP A 261 -4.63 -18.26 18.73
CA ASP A 261 -3.57 -19.21 19.07
C ASP A 261 -2.86 -19.80 17.85
N SER A 262 -3.09 -19.24 16.65
CA SER A 262 -2.49 -19.74 15.39
C SER A 262 -0.98 -19.55 15.32
N GLY A 263 -0.43 -18.61 16.08
CA GLY A 263 0.95 -18.16 15.96
C GLY A 263 1.18 -17.21 14.77
N ASP A 264 0.10 -16.79 14.09
CA ASP A 264 0.09 -15.82 13.02
C ASP A 264 -0.37 -14.46 13.59
N GLU A 265 0.33 -13.37 13.27
CA GLU A 265 0.02 -12.02 13.77
C GLU A 265 -1.43 -11.60 13.44
N ILE A 266 -1.93 -12.04 12.30
CA ILE A 266 -3.29 -11.76 11.86
C ILE A 266 -4.34 -12.34 12.83
N GLY A 267 -4.03 -13.43 13.52
CA GLY A 267 -4.87 -14.06 14.55
C GLY A 267 -5.09 -13.16 15.75
N GLY A 268 -4.17 -12.23 16.03
CA GLY A 268 -4.26 -11.24 17.11
C GLY A 268 -5.11 -10.01 16.79
N VAL A 269 -5.57 -9.82 15.55
CA VAL A 269 -6.35 -8.64 15.14
C VAL A 269 -7.75 -8.69 15.76
N PRO A 270 -8.13 -7.70 16.61
CA PRO A 270 -9.46 -7.66 17.19
C PRO A 270 -10.55 -7.34 16.16
N THR A 271 -11.71 -7.90 16.37
CA THR A 271 -12.92 -7.51 15.63
C THR A 271 -13.32 -6.08 15.99
N GLY A 272 -13.68 -5.27 15.01
CA GLY A 272 -14.23 -3.94 15.25
C GLY A 272 -13.15 -2.85 15.45
N VAL A 273 -12.08 -2.92 14.67
CA VAL A 273 -11.01 -1.93 14.75
C VAL A 273 -11.09 -0.95 13.58
N GLY A 274 -10.95 0.35 13.89
CA GLY A 274 -10.91 1.39 12.87
C GLY A 274 -9.52 1.56 12.26
N ILE A 275 -8.63 2.33 12.92
CA ILE A 275 -7.27 2.60 12.46
C ILE A 275 -6.28 2.30 13.59
N VAL A 276 -5.21 1.59 13.28
CA VAL A 276 -4.12 1.27 14.21
C VAL A 276 -2.82 1.90 13.72
N ASN A 277 -2.11 2.53 14.64
CA ASN A 277 -0.67 2.77 14.55
C ASN A 277 0.03 1.89 15.60
N LEU A 278 0.81 0.92 15.14
CA LEU A 278 1.54 -0.04 15.97
C LEU A 278 3.06 0.21 15.85
N GLY A 279 3.59 1.06 16.72
CA GLY A 279 5.01 1.40 16.80
C GLY A 279 5.59 2.03 15.53
N SER A 280 4.79 2.81 14.79
CA SER A 280 5.27 3.52 13.60
C SER A 280 5.44 5.01 13.90
N ASP A 281 6.41 5.65 13.25
CA ASP A 281 6.77 7.04 13.49
C ASP A 281 6.21 7.99 12.42
N HIS A 282 6.07 9.27 12.78
CA HIS A 282 5.61 10.34 11.89
C HIS A 282 4.32 10.00 11.14
N VAL A 283 3.40 9.25 11.77
CA VAL A 283 2.10 8.89 11.19
C VAL A 283 1.10 10.02 11.43
N VAL A 284 0.51 10.53 10.35
CA VAL A 284 -0.53 11.55 10.42
C VAL A 284 -1.89 10.96 10.07
N VAL A 285 -2.75 10.75 11.06
CA VAL A 285 -4.14 10.31 10.89
C VAL A 285 -5.05 11.53 10.90
N ARG A 286 -5.57 11.94 9.73
CA ARG A 286 -6.33 13.19 9.66
C ARG A 286 -7.55 13.15 8.75
N HIS A 287 -8.58 13.90 9.14
CA HIS A 287 -9.80 14.11 8.36
C HIS A 287 -10.51 12.81 7.94
N ASN A 288 -10.31 11.72 8.67
CA ASN A 288 -11.00 10.46 8.41
C ASN A 288 -12.39 10.48 9.07
N ARG A 289 -13.29 9.68 8.53
CA ARG A 289 -14.58 9.35 9.12
C ARG A 289 -14.56 7.89 9.59
N ILE A 290 -14.53 7.70 10.90
CA ILE A 290 -14.32 6.39 11.54
C ILE A 290 -15.53 6.11 12.42
N LEU A 291 -16.43 5.23 11.96
CA LEU A 291 -17.74 5.10 12.57
C LEU A 291 -18.14 3.64 12.82
N GLY A 292 -18.60 3.38 14.05
CA GLY A 292 -19.28 2.14 14.40
C GLY A 292 -18.39 0.90 14.30
N ASN A 293 -17.10 1.03 14.60
CA ASN A 293 -16.19 -0.08 14.74
C ASN A 293 -16.24 -0.55 16.20
N ASP A 294 -16.61 -1.80 16.45
CA ASP A 294 -17.07 -2.28 17.75
C ASP A 294 -16.02 -2.23 18.86
N SER A 295 -14.72 -2.41 18.54
CA SER A 295 -13.65 -2.39 19.55
C SER A 295 -13.03 -1.01 19.74
N LEU A 296 -12.66 -0.30 18.67
CA LEU A 296 -12.04 1.02 18.78
C LEU A 296 -12.06 1.82 17.46
N GLY A 297 -11.94 3.15 17.59
CA GLY A 297 -11.84 4.06 16.46
C GLY A 297 -10.39 4.20 15.96
N VAL A 298 -9.56 4.93 16.68
CA VAL A 298 -8.11 5.08 16.41
C VAL A 298 -7.33 4.65 17.64
N ILE A 299 -6.26 3.89 17.43
CA ILE A 299 -5.31 3.56 18.47
C ILE A 299 -3.88 3.86 18.03
N VAL A 300 -3.10 4.48 18.92
CA VAL A 300 -1.64 4.64 18.83
C VAL A 300 -1.04 3.91 20.01
N LEU A 301 -0.19 2.94 19.73
CA LEU A 301 0.40 2.10 20.78
C LEU A 301 1.81 1.62 20.41
N GLN A 302 2.54 1.29 21.46
CA GLN A 302 3.86 0.67 21.37
C GLN A 302 3.82 -0.61 20.54
N ASN A 303 4.88 -0.87 19.81
CA ASN A 303 5.07 -2.11 19.08
C ASN A 303 5.19 -3.30 20.03
N LEU A 304 4.34 -4.29 19.85
CA LEU A 304 4.30 -5.47 20.71
C LEU A 304 5.34 -6.53 20.29
N PHE A 305 5.98 -6.36 19.13
CA PHE A 305 6.94 -7.31 18.55
C PHE A 305 8.41 -6.94 18.78
N GLY A 306 8.71 -5.78 19.39
CA GLY A 306 10.07 -5.37 19.73
C GLY A 306 10.89 -6.44 20.47
N PRO A 307 10.32 -7.23 21.39
CA PRO A 307 11.04 -8.34 22.04
C PRO A 307 11.39 -9.50 21.10
N ILE A 308 10.72 -9.62 19.94
CA ILE A 308 10.94 -10.68 18.96
C ILE A 308 12.04 -10.30 17.97
N ASP A 309 12.07 -9.04 17.54
CA ASP A 309 13.09 -8.50 16.64
C ASP A 309 13.74 -7.25 17.28
N ALA A 310 14.97 -7.41 17.77
CA ALA A 310 15.70 -6.33 18.43
C ALA A 310 16.10 -5.16 17.53
N ARG A 311 15.83 -5.22 16.23
CA ARG A 311 16.00 -4.09 15.30
C ARG A 311 14.84 -3.11 15.35
N ILE A 312 13.68 -3.55 15.87
CA ILE A 312 12.48 -2.71 15.99
C ILE A 312 12.64 -1.79 17.19
N GLU A 313 12.58 -0.49 16.95
CA GLU A 313 12.32 0.51 17.97
C GLU A 313 10.81 0.48 18.29
N PRO A 314 10.39 0.21 19.54
CA PRO A 314 8.98 -0.09 19.79
C PRO A 314 8.08 1.13 19.97
N ASP A 315 8.63 2.28 20.30
CA ASP A 315 7.81 3.43 20.71
C ASP A 315 7.32 4.22 19.48
N PRO A 316 6.03 4.55 19.40
CA PRO A 316 5.48 5.35 18.31
C PRO A 316 5.81 6.83 18.51
N ASP A 317 6.71 7.41 17.71
CA ASP A 317 7.15 8.79 17.88
C ASP A 317 6.55 9.77 16.86
N PHE A 318 6.34 11.02 17.30
CA PHE A 318 5.94 12.17 16.46
C PHE A 318 4.66 11.97 15.63
N ASN A 319 3.71 11.20 16.13
CA ASN A 319 2.46 10.92 15.45
C ASN A 319 1.41 12.00 15.73
N GLN A 320 0.53 12.24 14.76
CA GLN A 320 -0.54 13.21 14.85
C GLN A 320 -1.89 12.57 14.53
N VAL A 321 -2.85 12.72 15.44
CA VAL A 321 -4.26 12.35 15.22
C VAL A 321 -5.09 13.61 15.26
N ARG A 322 -5.57 14.11 14.10
CA ARG A 322 -6.23 15.41 14.06
C ARG A 322 -7.37 15.55 13.06
N GLY A 323 -8.37 16.32 13.40
CA GLY A 323 -9.48 16.66 12.50
C GLY A 323 -10.32 15.46 12.05
N ASN A 324 -10.30 14.35 12.80
CA ASN A 324 -11.08 13.16 12.47
C ASN A 324 -12.48 13.24 13.12
N VAL A 325 -13.43 12.53 12.51
CA VAL A 325 -14.75 12.29 13.10
C VAL A 325 -14.83 10.82 13.50
N LEU A 326 -14.83 10.57 14.81
CA LEU A 326 -14.85 9.26 15.42
C LEU A 326 -16.11 9.12 16.29
N LEU A 327 -17.07 8.36 15.87
CA LEU A 327 -18.33 8.23 16.60
C LEU A 327 -18.81 6.78 16.64
N GLN A 328 -19.36 6.40 17.79
CA GLN A 328 -19.93 5.06 18.00
C GLN A 328 -18.90 3.94 17.83
N ASN A 329 -17.61 4.22 18.08
CA ASN A 329 -16.61 3.16 18.14
C ASN A 329 -16.48 2.66 19.59
N GLY A 330 -15.94 1.45 19.76
CA GLY A 330 -15.66 0.90 21.08
C GLY A 330 -16.89 0.47 21.90
N GLN A 331 -18.05 0.27 21.26
CA GLN A 331 -19.29 -0.08 21.98
C GLN A 331 -19.33 -1.53 22.44
N HIS A 332 -18.68 -2.42 21.69
CA HIS A 332 -18.67 -3.87 21.95
C HIS A 332 -17.28 -4.45 21.64
N PRO A 333 -16.27 -4.16 22.49
CA PRO A 333 -14.91 -4.63 22.26
C PRO A 333 -14.82 -6.14 22.12
N ASP A 334 -13.95 -6.62 21.24
CA ASP A 334 -13.67 -8.05 21.05
C ASP A 334 -13.23 -8.66 22.40
N PRO A 335 -14.01 -9.57 22.98
CA PRO A 335 -13.73 -10.08 24.32
C PRO A 335 -12.50 -11.01 24.37
N VAL A 336 -11.98 -11.41 23.23
CA VAL A 336 -10.86 -12.36 23.13
C VAL A 336 -9.54 -11.65 22.79
N ARG A 337 -9.59 -10.61 21.91
CA ARG A 337 -8.41 -9.99 21.34
C ARG A 337 -8.21 -8.52 21.72
N ALA A 338 -9.25 -7.84 22.22
CA ALA A 338 -9.10 -6.46 22.63
C ALA A 338 -8.17 -6.35 23.85
N ILE A 339 -7.11 -5.57 23.70
CA ILE A 339 -6.11 -5.33 24.77
C ILE A 339 -6.41 -4.09 25.60
N THR A 340 -7.41 -3.31 25.20
CA THR A 340 -7.86 -2.08 25.88
C THR A 340 -9.38 -2.05 25.98
N PRO A 341 -9.95 -1.25 26.89
CA PRO A 341 -11.36 -0.89 26.83
C PRO A 341 -11.72 -0.24 25.49
N GLY A 342 -12.97 -0.40 25.05
CA GLY A 342 -13.45 0.21 23.82
C GLY A 342 -13.53 1.74 23.93
N ALA A 343 -13.04 2.44 22.89
CA ALA A 343 -13.13 3.89 22.80
C ALA A 343 -13.03 4.39 21.34
N ASP A 344 -13.39 5.65 21.11
CA ASP A 344 -13.16 6.32 19.84
C ASP A 344 -11.67 6.61 19.62
N ILE A 345 -10.94 7.03 20.67
CA ILE A 345 -9.50 7.26 20.64
C ILE A 345 -8.83 6.49 21.79
N VAL A 346 -7.75 5.78 21.46
CA VAL A 346 -6.90 5.09 22.43
C VAL A 346 -5.45 5.49 22.20
N TYR A 347 -4.74 5.80 23.30
CA TYR A 347 -3.30 6.04 23.28
C TYR A 347 -2.69 5.46 24.56
N ASP A 348 -1.67 4.63 24.42
CA ASP A 348 -1.03 3.98 25.58
C ASP A 348 -0.06 4.89 26.35
N GLY A 349 0.25 6.08 25.80
CA GLY A 349 1.13 7.07 26.43
C GLY A 349 2.62 6.84 26.14
N THR A 350 2.97 5.89 25.29
CA THR A 350 4.37 5.63 24.91
C THR A 350 4.83 6.53 23.78
N GLY A 351 6.15 6.59 23.57
CA GLY A 351 6.76 7.45 22.57
C GLY A 351 6.78 8.93 22.94
N THR A 352 7.35 9.73 22.05
CA THR A 352 7.54 11.17 22.22
C THR A 352 6.93 11.96 21.06
N GLY A 353 6.53 13.21 21.31
CA GLY A 353 6.03 14.10 20.26
C GLY A 353 4.69 13.73 19.63
N ASN A 354 3.98 12.73 20.18
CA ASN A 354 2.63 12.37 19.76
C ASN A 354 1.62 13.42 20.16
N CYS A 355 0.65 13.76 19.29
CA CYS A 355 -0.31 14.78 19.62
C CYS A 355 -1.70 14.57 19.00
N PHE A 356 -2.72 15.20 19.62
CA PHE A 356 -4.13 15.14 19.24
C PHE A 356 -4.70 16.55 19.09
N ALA A 357 -5.44 16.82 18.01
CA ALA A 357 -6.11 18.10 17.79
C ALA A 357 -7.38 17.98 16.97
N ASP A 358 -8.36 18.82 17.21
CA ASP A 358 -9.54 19.05 16.36
C ASP A 358 -10.35 17.78 16.03
N ASN A 359 -10.22 16.70 16.80
CA ASN A 359 -11.01 15.50 16.59
C ASN A 359 -12.40 15.65 17.21
N VAL A 360 -13.41 15.16 16.52
CA VAL A 360 -14.77 15.01 17.05
C VAL A 360 -14.94 13.57 17.49
N PHE A 361 -15.03 13.32 18.80
CA PHE A 361 -15.17 11.99 19.40
C PHE A 361 -16.03 12.07 20.68
N ALA A 362 -16.49 10.92 21.16
CA ALA A 362 -17.28 10.83 22.39
C ALA A 362 -16.51 10.18 23.55
N THR A 363 -15.60 9.26 23.23
CA THR A 363 -14.89 8.44 24.22
C THR A 363 -13.40 8.36 23.93
N GLU A 364 -12.58 8.34 24.99
CA GLU A 364 -11.13 8.16 24.88
C GLU A 364 -10.61 7.28 26.02
N PHE A 365 -9.52 6.61 25.78
CA PHE A 365 -8.85 5.79 26.80
C PHE A 365 -7.32 5.96 26.74
N PRO A 366 -6.66 6.27 27.89
CA PRO A 366 -7.25 6.69 29.18
C PRO A 366 -8.08 7.97 29.08
N ALA A 367 -9.02 8.17 30.00
CA ALA A 367 -9.86 9.37 30.01
C ALA A 367 -9.01 10.65 30.14
N GLY A 368 -9.24 11.63 29.28
CA GLY A 368 -8.50 12.91 29.23
C GLY A 368 -7.14 12.82 28.53
N ILE A 369 -6.81 11.69 27.89
CA ILE A 369 -5.49 11.47 27.29
C ILE A 369 -5.18 12.46 26.16
N THR A 370 -6.17 12.81 25.33
CA THR A 370 -5.95 13.75 24.22
C THR A 370 -5.65 15.17 24.70
N ALA A 371 -6.18 15.57 25.85
CA ALA A 371 -5.90 16.87 26.47
C ALA A 371 -4.50 16.98 27.08
N LEU A 372 -3.85 15.85 27.38
CA LEU A 372 -2.48 15.82 27.90
C LEU A 372 -1.44 15.94 26.78
N PHE A 373 -1.81 15.66 25.57
CA PHE A 373 -0.92 15.67 24.40
C PHE A 373 -1.51 16.52 23.25
N PRO A 374 -1.74 17.83 23.46
CA PRO A 374 -2.26 18.68 22.38
C PRO A 374 -1.20 18.89 21.31
N CYS A 375 -1.61 18.95 20.03
CA CYS A 375 -0.70 19.42 18.99
C CYS A 375 -0.39 20.91 19.22
N GLY A 376 0.87 21.28 19.06
CA GLY A 376 1.27 22.68 19.04
C GLY A 376 0.70 23.43 17.84
N ASP A 377 0.49 24.75 17.98
CA ASP A 377 0.02 25.65 16.94
C ASP A 377 1.02 25.75 15.78
#